data_b8e3c2a040fa128247aef1a704e8e1a4
#
_entry.id   b8e3c2a040fa128247aef1a704e8e1a4
#
_cell.length_a   1.000
_cell.length_b   1.000
_cell.length_c   1.000
_cell.angle_alpha   90.00
_cell.angle_beta   90.00
_cell.angle_gamma   90.00
#
_symmetry.space_group_name_H-M   'P 1'
#
loop_
_entity.id
_entity.type
_entity.pdbx_description
1 polymer ?
#
loop_
_entity_poly.entity_id
_entity_poly.type
_entity_poly.pdbx_seq_one_letter_code
_entity_poly.pdbx_strand_id
1 'polypeptide(L)'
;MIILVLNCGSSSIKYKVLDMNTEKDFTVLAKGVVERIGQEMGIVTHKRLIGEKEKYKTELPVPHHTVGIAGILNLLTDKKWGVLESLTQIQAVGHRVAQGGKYYKESVLIDEEVKHNIMKLAELAPLHNPAHLLGIEAVDKLLPHTKQVAVFDTA
;
A
#
# COMPACT_ATOMS: atom_id res chain seq x y z
N MET A 1 -11.19 -13.21 1.13
CA MET A 1 -11.06 -11.78 1.48
C MET A 1 -9.89 -11.17 0.74
N ILE A 2 -10.15 -10.14 -0.02
CA ILE A 2 -9.10 -9.44 -0.78
C ILE A 2 -8.52 -8.32 0.06
N ILE A 3 -7.20 -8.34 0.22
CA ILE A 3 -6.45 -7.35 0.99
C ILE A 3 -5.34 -6.78 0.13
N LEU A 4 -5.25 -5.45 0.09
CA LEU A 4 -4.12 -4.73 -0.50
C LEU A 4 -3.15 -4.37 0.62
N VAL A 5 -1.90 -4.80 0.49
CA VAL A 5 -0.84 -4.47 1.46
C VAL A 5 0.09 -3.44 0.83
N LEU A 6 0.31 -2.33 1.51
CA LEU A 6 1.17 -1.24 1.08
C LEU A 6 2.34 -1.05 2.04
N ASN A 7 3.51 -0.84 1.49
CA ASN A 7 4.70 -0.44 2.24
C ASN A 7 5.27 0.81 1.57
N CYS A 8 4.96 1.97 2.14
CA CYS A 8 5.35 3.27 1.60
C CYS A 8 6.66 3.74 2.20
N GLY A 9 7.65 3.95 1.35
CA GLY A 9 8.89 4.65 1.69
C GLY A 9 8.83 6.10 1.22
N SER A 10 9.88 6.86 1.45
CA SER A 10 9.94 8.29 1.08
C SER A 10 9.80 8.51 -0.42
N SER A 11 10.30 7.60 -1.24
CA SER A 11 10.27 7.72 -2.70
C SER A 11 9.79 6.45 -3.39
N SER A 12 9.16 5.53 -2.66
CA SER A 12 8.71 4.26 -3.21
C SER A 12 7.45 3.74 -2.53
N ILE A 13 6.74 2.86 -3.24
CA ILE A 13 5.60 2.12 -2.69
C ILE A 13 5.74 0.68 -3.17
N LYS A 14 5.84 -0.26 -2.24
CA LYS A 14 5.74 -1.69 -2.53
C LYS A 14 4.35 -2.16 -2.21
N TYR A 15 3.80 -3.05 -3.02
CA TYR A 15 2.44 -3.55 -2.79
C TYR A 15 2.31 -5.02 -3.11
N LYS A 16 1.33 -5.65 -2.45
CA LYS A 16 0.86 -7.00 -2.73
C LYS A 16 -0.65 -7.03 -2.61
N VAL A 17 -1.29 -7.83 -3.45
CA VAL A 17 -2.72 -8.12 -3.35
C VAL A 17 -2.86 -9.58 -2.93
N LEU A 18 -3.55 -9.79 -1.82
CA LEU A 18 -3.73 -11.11 -1.22
C LEU A 18 -5.21 -11.52 -1.26
N ASP A 19 -5.45 -12.79 -1.54
CA ASP A 19 -6.73 -13.42 -1.25
C ASP A 19 -6.53 -14.29 -0.01
N MET A 20 -7.09 -13.87 1.12
CA MET A 20 -6.88 -14.51 2.41
C MET A 20 -8.14 -15.23 2.89
N ASN A 21 -8.00 -16.51 3.24
CA ASN A 21 -8.99 -17.25 3.99
C ASN A 21 -8.70 -17.17 5.49
N THR A 22 -7.44 -17.30 5.85
CA THR A 22 -6.91 -17.17 7.22
C THR A 22 -5.55 -16.50 7.17
N GLU A 23 -4.96 -16.15 8.32
CA GLU A 23 -3.61 -15.58 8.41
C GLU A 23 -2.53 -16.46 7.78
N LYS A 24 -2.76 -17.79 7.74
CA LYS A 24 -1.80 -18.77 7.23
C LYS A 24 -2.17 -19.32 5.85
N ASP A 25 -3.40 -19.10 5.41
CA ASP A 25 -3.92 -19.62 4.15
C ASP A 25 -4.29 -18.46 3.25
N PHE A 26 -3.36 -18.06 2.39
CA PHE A 26 -3.55 -16.96 1.45
C PHE A 26 -2.82 -17.21 0.14
N THR A 27 -3.32 -16.56 -0.90
CA THR A 27 -2.71 -16.55 -2.22
C THR A 27 -2.32 -15.13 -2.58
N VAL A 28 -1.11 -14.93 -3.08
CA VAL A 28 -0.66 -13.63 -3.60
C VAL A 28 -1.11 -13.55 -5.06
N LEU A 29 -2.04 -12.64 -5.34
CA LEU A 29 -2.62 -12.46 -6.68
C LEU A 29 -1.73 -11.60 -7.58
N ALA A 30 -1.12 -10.57 -7.01
CA ALA A 30 -0.25 -9.64 -7.72
C ALA A 30 0.67 -8.95 -6.73
N LYS A 31 1.79 -8.45 -7.23
CA LYS A 31 2.72 -7.62 -6.45
C LYS A 31 3.44 -6.64 -7.36
N GLY A 32 4.02 -5.62 -6.78
CA GLY A 32 4.78 -4.67 -7.56
C GLY A 32 5.42 -3.60 -6.70
N VAL A 33 6.01 -2.63 -7.41
CA VAL A 33 6.70 -1.51 -6.79
C VAL A 33 6.57 -0.27 -7.69
N VAL A 34 6.38 0.87 -7.05
CA VAL A 34 6.52 2.19 -7.68
C VAL A 34 7.76 2.82 -7.07
N GLU A 35 8.72 3.21 -7.91
CA GLU A 35 9.99 3.77 -7.49
C GLU A 35 10.20 5.17 -8.04
N ARG A 36 11.12 5.92 -7.46
CA ARG A 36 11.49 7.28 -7.88
C ARG A 36 10.33 8.27 -7.83
N ILE A 37 9.47 8.14 -6.83
CA ILE A 37 8.38 9.10 -6.61
C ILE A 37 8.98 10.48 -6.30
N GLY A 38 8.46 11.51 -6.96
CA GLY A 38 8.94 12.88 -6.79
C GLY A 38 10.11 13.27 -7.69
N GLN A 39 10.67 12.33 -8.45
CA GLN A 39 11.68 12.61 -9.47
C GLN A 39 11.00 12.87 -10.82
N GLU A 40 11.79 13.22 -11.85
CA GLU A 40 11.26 13.53 -13.18
C GLU A 40 10.40 12.40 -13.73
N MET A 41 10.88 11.15 -13.60
CA MET A 41 10.15 9.96 -14.02
C MET A 41 10.18 8.91 -12.92
N GLY A 42 9.02 8.34 -12.60
CA GLY A 42 8.91 7.17 -11.74
C GLY A 42 8.98 5.88 -12.54
N ILE A 43 9.25 4.78 -11.87
CA ILE A 43 9.30 3.44 -12.46
C ILE A 43 8.24 2.59 -11.78
N VAL A 44 7.32 2.02 -12.56
CA VAL A 44 6.29 1.11 -12.08
C VAL A 44 6.58 -0.28 -12.59
N THR A 45 6.71 -1.24 -11.66
CA THR A 45 6.87 -2.65 -11.98
C THR A 45 5.72 -3.42 -11.35
N HIS A 46 4.98 -4.17 -12.16
CA HIS A 46 3.81 -4.93 -11.71
C HIS A 46 3.92 -6.37 -12.18
N LYS A 47 3.65 -7.32 -11.29
CA LYS A 47 3.65 -8.74 -11.60
C LYS A 47 2.29 -9.35 -11.28
N ARG A 48 1.66 -9.93 -12.28
CA ARG A 48 0.48 -10.76 -12.12
C ARG A 48 0.92 -12.18 -11.77
N LEU A 49 0.38 -12.74 -10.71
CA LEU A 49 0.80 -14.04 -10.18
C LEU A 49 -0.26 -15.14 -10.31
N ILE A 50 -1.42 -14.82 -10.89
CA ILE A 50 -2.48 -15.78 -11.17
C ILE A 50 -2.80 -15.79 -12.67
N GLY A 51 -3.34 -16.92 -13.17
CA GLY A 51 -3.59 -17.10 -14.59
C GLY A 51 -2.28 -17.05 -15.37
N GLU A 52 -2.23 -16.25 -16.41
CA GLU A 52 -0.99 -15.96 -17.12
C GLU A 52 -0.13 -15.04 -16.27
N LYS A 53 1.02 -15.56 -15.83
CA LYS A 53 1.97 -14.78 -15.03
C LYS A 53 2.75 -13.85 -15.94
N GLU A 54 2.47 -12.56 -15.82
CA GLU A 54 3.11 -11.55 -16.65
C GLU A 54 3.68 -10.42 -15.79
N LYS A 55 4.74 -9.82 -16.31
CA LYS A 55 5.41 -8.67 -15.70
C LYS A 55 5.23 -7.47 -16.60
N TYR A 56 4.78 -6.36 -16.01
CA TYR A 56 4.64 -5.07 -16.67
C TYR A 56 5.60 -4.08 -16.02
N LYS A 57 6.37 -3.36 -16.84
CA LYS A 57 7.27 -2.32 -16.36
C LYS A 57 7.15 -1.09 -17.25
N THR A 58 6.98 0.07 -16.65
CA THR A 58 6.88 1.32 -17.39
C THR A 58 7.49 2.47 -16.60
N GLU A 59 7.83 3.53 -17.33
CA GLU A 59 8.25 4.80 -16.73
C GLU A 59 7.16 5.83 -17.00
N LEU A 60 6.80 6.58 -15.96
CA LEU A 60 5.82 7.66 -16.05
C LEU A 60 6.04 8.64 -14.88
N PRO A 61 5.55 9.90 -15.02
CA PRO A 61 5.65 10.85 -13.92
C PRO A 61 4.82 10.39 -12.72
N VAL A 62 5.45 10.28 -11.55
CA VAL A 62 4.77 10.00 -10.27
C VAL A 62 5.21 11.07 -9.29
N PRO A 63 4.55 12.25 -9.28
CA PRO A 63 5.00 13.38 -8.47
C PRO A 63 4.84 13.17 -6.97
N HIS A 64 3.88 12.35 -6.55
CA HIS A 64 3.65 12.07 -5.13
C HIS A 64 2.93 10.72 -4.95
N HIS A 65 2.80 10.31 -3.68
CA HIS A 65 2.26 8.99 -3.31
C HIS A 65 0.81 8.77 -3.76
N THR A 66 -0.04 9.79 -3.73
CA THR A 66 -1.43 9.64 -4.17
C THR A 66 -1.51 9.22 -5.63
N VAL A 67 -0.71 9.83 -6.51
CA VAL A 67 -0.63 9.45 -7.93
C VAL A 67 -0.10 8.03 -8.06
N GLY A 68 0.90 7.66 -7.27
CA GLY A 68 1.45 6.31 -7.27
C GLY A 68 0.41 5.25 -6.90
N ILE A 69 -0.35 5.48 -5.85
CA ILE A 69 -1.39 4.55 -5.41
C ILE A 69 -2.54 4.49 -6.41
N ALA A 70 -2.95 5.63 -6.98
CA ALA A 70 -3.95 5.65 -8.05
C ALA A 70 -3.52 4.79 -9.23
N GLY A 71 -2.25 4.87 -9.62
CA GLY A 71 -1.69 4.04 -10.68
C GLY A 71 -1.73 2.54 -10.34
N ILE A 72 -1.40 2.19 -9.10
CA ILE A 72 -1.50 0.80 -8.61
C ILE A 72 -2.94 0.30 -8.73
N LEU A 73 -3.91 1.08 -8.25
CA LEU A 73 -5.32 0.70 -8.30
C LEU A 73 -5.81 0.53 -9.75
N ASN A 74 -5.37 1.37 -10.67
CA ASN A 74 -5.68 1.23 -12.09
C ASN A 74 -5.11 -0.07 -12.68
N LEU A 75 -3.89 -0.43 -12.31
CA LEU A 75 -3.27 -1.69 -12.74
C LEU A 75 -4.02 -2.90 -12.20
N LEU A 76 -4.48 -2.87 -10.96
CA LEU A 76 -5.19 -3.98 -10.33
C LEU A 76 -6.52 -4.29 -11.01
N THR A 77 -7.14 -3.31 -11.65
CA THR A 77 -8.41 -3.46 -12.36
C THR A 77 -8.26 -3.37 -13.89
N ASP A 78 -7.04 -3.30 -14.40
CA ASP A 78 -6.76 -3.31 -15.83
C ASP A 78 -7.19 -4.64 -16.45
N LYS A 79 -7.68 -4.60 -17.69
CA LYS A 79 -8.16 -5.80 -18.39
C LYS A 79 -7.06 -6.82 -18.64
N LYS A 80 -5.82 -6.37 -18.88
CA LYS A 80 -4.69 -7.24 -19.19
C LYS A 80 -3.87 -7.59 -17.93
N TRP A 81 -3.55 -6.60 -17.12
CA TRP A 81 -2.62 -6.75 -16.00
C TRP A 81 -3.30 -6.96 -14.66
N GLY A 82 -4.60 -6.70 -14.60
CA GLY A 82 -5.35 -6.72 -13.37
C GLY A 82 -5.69 -8.11 -12.86
N VAL A 83 -6.01 -8.18 -11.59
CA VAL A 83 -6.44 -9.38 -10.87
C VAL A 83 -7.80 -9.17 -10.21
N LEU A 84 -8.36 -7.98 -10.31
CA LEU A 84 -9.66 -7.60 -9.75
C LEU A 84 -10.57 -7.07 -10.85
N GLU A 85 -11.86 -7.34 -10.74
CA GLU A 85 -12.87 -6.76 -11.64
C GLU A 85 -13.24 -5.34 -11.22
N SER A 86 -13.21 -5.07 -9.91
CA SER A 86 -13.59 -3.78 -9.34
C SER A 86 -12.80 -3.53 -8.05
N LEU A 87 -12.55 -2.26 -7.77
CA LEU A 87 -11.91 -1.84 -6.52
C LEU A 87 -12.78 -2.15 -5.29
N THR A 88 -14.08 -2.33 -5.48
CA THR A 88 -14.99 -2.72 -4.38
C THR A 88 -14.69 -4.10 -3.82
N GLN A 89 -13.93 -4.92 -4.54
CA GLN A 89 -13.48 -6.21 -4.04
C GLN A 89 -12.42 -6.10 -2.94
N ILE A 90 -11.73 -4.98 -2.84
CA ILE A 90 -10.74 -4.74 -1.78
C ILE A 90 -11.48 -4.50 -0.47
N GLN A 91 -11.35 -5.43 0.47
CA GLN A 91 -12.06 -5.38 1.75
C GLN A 91 -11.28 -4.65 2.83
N ALA A 92 -9.95 -4.65 2.72
CA ALA A 92 -9.09 -3.93 3.65
C ALA A 92 -7.76 -3.55 2.98
N VAL A 93 -7.14 -2.49 3.49
CA VAL A 93 -5.78 -2.10 3.12
C VAL A 93 -4.91 -2.18 4.36
N GLY A 94 -3.86 -2.98 4.28
CA GLY A 94 -2.85 -3.08 5.33
C GLY A 94 -1.67 -2.18 5.01
N HIS A 95 -1.26 -1.36 5.97
CA HIS A 95 -0.08 -0.52 5.86
C HIS A 95 1.01 -1.05 6.77
N ARG A 96 2.18 -1.32 6.22
CA ARG A 96 3.35 -1.66 7.02
C ARG A 96 3.96 -0.37 7.54
N VAL A 97 3.98 -0.20 8.86
CA VAL A 97 4.49 0.99 9.53
C VAL A 97 5.77 0.59 10.28
N ALA A 98 6.87 1.29 10.01
CA ALA A 98 8.18 0.90 10.52
C ALA A 98 8.30 1.02 12.04
N GLN A 99 7.59 1.98 12.66
CA GLN A 99 7.78 2.28 14.07
C GLN A 99 6.46 2.56 14.77
N GLY A 100 6.07 1.68 15.69
CA GLY A 100 4.93 1.85 16.58
C GLY A 100 5.32 2.50 17.91
N GLY A 101 6.61 2.43 18.25
CA GLY A 101 7.16 3.00 19.47
C GLY A 101 6.48 2.46 20.73
N LYS A 102 6.19 3.36 21.67
CA LYS A 102 5.50 3.02 22.92
C LYS A 102 3.98 2.89 22.77
N TYR A 103 3.41 3.31 21.62
CA TYR A 103 1.96 3.34 21.44
C TYR A 103 1.40 2.02 20.93
N TYR A 104 2.09 1.38 19.96
CA TYR A 104 1.56 0.23 19.27
C TYR A 104 2.57 -0.91 19.18
N LYS A 105 2.13 -2.11 19.56
CA LYS A 105 2.92 -3.34 19.47
C LYS A 105 2.25 -4.38 18.58
N GLU A 106 1.02 -4.12 18.15
CA GLU A 106 0.22 -5.03 17.34
C GLU A 106 -0.44 -4.27 16.20
N SER A 107 -1.03 -5.00 15.28
CA SER A 107 -1.81 -4.40 14.20
C SER A 107 -3.04 -3.70 14.77
N VAL A 108 -3.32 -2.49 14.27
CA VAL A 108 -4.45 -1.68 14.74
C VAL A 108 -5.23 -1.13 13.56
N LEU A 109 -6.55 -0.99 13.77
CA LEU A 109 -7.42 -0.31 12.82
C LEU A 109 -7.07 1.19 12.82
N ILE A 110 -6.91 1.78 11.65
CA ILE A 110 -6.47 3.17 11.52
C ILE A 110 -7.66 4.11 11.68
N ASP A 111 -7.54 5.04 12.64
CA ASP A 111 -8.43 6.17 12.86
C ASP A 111 -7.61 7.45 13.01
N GLU A 112 -8.25 8.56 13.35
CA GLU A 112 -7.55 9.85 13.51
C GLU A 112 -6.53 9.85 14.65
N GLU A 113 -6.81 9.12 15.73
CA GLU A 113 -5.87 8.99 16.85
C GLU A 113 -4.62 8.21 16.44
N VAL A 114 -4.78 7.11 15.71
CA VAL A 114 -3.66 6.31 15.19
C VAL A 114 -2.80 7.15 14.25
N LYS A 115 -3.41 7.90 13.33
CA LYS A 115 -2.68 8.81 12.43
C LYS A 115 -1.89 9.84 13.20
N HIS A 116 -2.50 10.44 14.23
CA HIS A 116 -1.84 11.44 15.07
C HIS A 116 -0.62 10.85 15.79
N ASN A 117 -0.74 9.64 16.32
CA ASN A 117 0.36 8.96 17.00
C ASN A 117 1.47 8.56 16.03
N ILE A 118 1.15 8.17 14.82
CA ILE A 118 2.15 7.90 13.76
C ILE A 118 2.92 9.19 13.45
N MET A 119 2.21 10.32 13.37
CA MET A 119 2.83 11.63 13.15
C MET A 119 3.82 11.98 14.26
N LYS A 120 3.45 11.74 15.52
CA LYS A 120 4.34 11.98 16.67
C LYS A 120 5.58 11.09 16.61
N LEU A 121 5.42 9.84 16.20
CA LEU A 121 6.53 8.90 16.09
C LEU A 121 7.48 9.24 14.93
N ALA A 122 7.08 10.13 14.03
CA ALA A 122 7.95 10.63 12.97
C ALA A 122 9.20 11.33 13.52
N GLU A 123 9.15 11.84 14.74
CA GLU A 123 10.30 12.40 15.43
C GLU A 123 11.36 11.33 15.74
N LEU A 124 10.92 10.06 15.90
CA LEU A 124 11.80 8.93 16.18
C LEU A 124 12.30 8.23 14.90
N ALA A 125 11.52 8.31 13.82
CA ALA A 125 11.83 7.69 12.54
C ALA A 125 11.41 8.61 11.39
N PRO A 126 12.07 9.78 11.22
CA PRO A 126 11.60 10.82 10.30
C PRO A 126 11.59 10.44 8.83
N LEU A 127 12.35 9.41 8.43
CA LEU A 127 12.36 8.96 7.03
C LEU A 127 11.26 7.96 6.71
N HIS A 128 10.65 7.33 7.71
CA HIS A 128 9.70 6.24 7.51
C HIS A 128 8.25 6.63 7.83
N ASN A 129 7.97 7.10 9.05
CA ASN A 129 6.60 7.35 9.48
C ASN A 129 5.85 8.41 8.68
N PRO A 130 6.47 9.53 8.24
CA PRO A 130 5.80 10.48 7.36
C PRO A 130 5.36 9.87 6.03
N ALA A 131 6.19 8.99 5.45
CA ALA A 131 5.84 8.31 4.20
C ALA A 131 4.66 7.34 4.39
N HIS A 132 4.63 6.62 5.51
CA HIS A 132 3.51 5.74 5.83
C HIS A 132 2.20 6.53 5.97
N LEU A 133 2.26 7.70 6.62
CA LEU A 133 1.10 8.57 6.76
C LEU A 133 0.60 9.09 5.40
N LEU A 134 1.52 9.43 4.49
CA LEU A 134 1.15 9.81 3.12
C LEU A 134 0.39 8.70 2.40
N GLY A 135 0.82 7.46 2.59
CA GLY A 135 0.12 6.30 2.03
C GLY A 135 -1.30 6.14 2.60
N ILE A 136 -1.44 6.28 3.91
CA ILE A 136 -2.74 6.18 4.59
C ILE A 136 -3.69 7.27 4.07
N GLU A 137 -3.23 8.51 3.98
CA GLU A 137 -4.04 9.62 3.50
C GLU A 137 -4.42 9.48 2.03
N ALA A 138 -3.53 8.95 1.20
CA ALA A 138 -3.84 8.67 -0.20
C ALA A 138 -4.96 7.62 -0.31
N VAL A 139 -4.92 6.57 0.49
CA VAL A 139 -5.98 5.55 0.52
C VAL A 139 -7.29 6.14 1.01
N ASP A 140 -7.26 7.04 2.00
CA ASP A 140 -8.47 7.74 2.45
C ASP A 140 -9.18 8.48 1.31
N LYS A 141 -8.41 9.07 0.40
CA LYS A 141 -8.96 9.79 -0.76
C LYS A 141 -9.49 8.84 -1.83
N LEU A 142 -8.74 7.77 -2.12
CA LEU A 142 -9.02 6.90 -3.26
C LEU A 142 -9.99 5.77 -2.92
N LEU A 143 -10.00 5.32 -1.67
CA LEU A 143 -10.84 4.24 -1.16
C LEU A 143 -11.47 4.65 0.18
N PRO A 144 -12.34 5.69 0.19
CA PRO A 144 -12.81 6.31 1.44
C PRO A 144 -13.64 5.40 2.35
N HIS A 145 -14.19 4.32 1.81
CA HIS A 145 -15.03 3.38 2.57
C HIS A 145 -14.30 2.08 2.94
N THR A 146 -13.03 1.95 2.55
CA THR A 146 -12.26 0.74 2.83
C THR A 146 -11.56 0.86 4.18
N LYS A 147 -11.65 -0.19 4.98
CA LYS A 147 -10.96 -0.26 6.27
C LYS A 147 -9.45 -0.28 6.05
N GLN A 148 -8.72 0.44 6.88
CA GLN A 148 -7.27 0.46 6.85
C GLN A 148 -6.73 -0.05 8.18
N VAL A 149 -5.67 -0.86 8.09
CA VAL A 149 -5.00 -1.47 9.24
C VAL A 149 -3.52 -1.14 9.18
N ALA A 150 -2.95 -0.70 10.29
CA ALA A 150 -1.52 -0.50 10.41
C ALA A 150 -0.89 -1.75 11.03
N VAL A 151 0.18 -2.24 10.41
CA VAL A 151 1.00 -3.35 10.91
C VAL A 151 2.38 -2.79 11.26
N PHE A 152 2.77 -2.90 12.53
CA PHE A 152 3.99 -2.28 13.01
C PHE A 152 5.16 -3.26 13.04
N ASP A 153 6.30 -2.84 12.50
CA ASP A 153 7.52 -3.67 12.47
C ASP A 153 8.09 -3.93 13.87
N THR A 154 7.71 -3.09 14.83
CA THR A 154 8.12 -3.23 16.22
C THR A 154 7.17 -4.11 17.04
N ALA A 155 6.14 -4.62 16.39
CA ALA A 155 5.17 -5.50 17.02
C ALA A 155 5.80 -6.86 17.40
#